data_3fe1feb798d5294c9403d7c6f7d13bf1
#
_entry.id   3fe1feb798d5294c9403d7c6f7d13bf1
#
_cell.length_a   1.000
_cell.length_b   1.000
_cell.length_c   1.000
_cell.angle_alpha   90.00
_cell.angle_beta   90.00
_cell.angle_gamma   90.00
#
_symmetry.space_group_name_H-M   'P 1'
#
loop_
_entity.id
_entity.type
_entity.pdbx_description
1 polymer ?
#
loop_
_entity_poly.entity_id
_entity_poly.type
_entity_poly.pdbx_seq_one_letter_code
_entity_poly.pdbx_strand_id
1 'polypeptide(L)'
;MLLKKFDAENEARFRLEYAARSIAFVRVSLPIAGALFLCYLFWDYYIDPDRLFYMLAARLICVLVAASVFGLTFHPSFVRWSQLILGLTAMIGATGILVVLHALPDGFSYGAATILLAIMFACGLLRLLFIPAAMTCLGILLAPNGAMYLAGSTEFVFINANYVLVSSIIIGLAYTMILEWKERSAFEFKMELKKEKKISDAMLRNFLPDRIVDRLKEGEETIAESVGEATVLFADLVGFTSLTNRLAPSHLVEILSDIFKMMDEITEAKGVEKVKTIGDNYMVVGGVRNPSPESAQAVLEFAIDALNAIDQYSKNRGLPLKMRVAIATGSVVSGVIGTKVPAFDLWGETVNLASRLESEGRDNTIQVAETTYWRLQHLYEFEDRGELEFKGGVKTRAYILKGRKLLAHDTEPAQVETRPQPMLRTVE
;
A
#
# COMPACT_ATOMS: atom_id res chain seq x y z
N MET A 1 28.53 3.45 17.36
CA MET A 1 27.46 3.19 16.37
C MET A 1 26.40 2.35 17.07
N LEU A 2 25.33 2.98 17.60
CA LEU A 2 24.26 2.26 18.29
C LEU A 2 23.30 1.68 17.24
N LEU A 3 22.84 0.45 17.46
CA LEU A 3 21.83 -0.17 16.61
C LEU A 3 20.57 0.71 16.62
N LYS A 4 20.10 1.08 15.46
CA LYS A 4 18.87 1.86 15.29
C LYS A 4 17.67 1.03 15.79
N LYS A 5 16.92 1.57 16.74
CA LYS A 5 15.71 0.92 17.24
C LYS A 5 14.49 1.45 16.46
N PHE A 6 13.60 0.55 16.10
CA PHE A 6 12.30 0.88 15.56
C PHE A 6 11.27 0.99 16.69
N ASP A 7 10.09 1.52 16.41
CA ASP A 7 8.93 1.36 17.28
C ASP A 7 8.55 -0.13 17.44
N ALA A 8 7.71 -0.46 18.40
CA ALA A 8 7.40 -1.85 18.76
C ALA A 8 6.82 -2.66 17.57
N GLU A 9 5.98 -2.03 16.75
CA GLU A 9 5.36 -2.68 15.60
C GLU A 9 6.38 -2.95 14.48
N ASN A 10 7.15 -1.94 14.10
CA ASN A 10 8.17 -2.08 13.06
C ASN A 10 9.33 -2.98 13.51
N GLU A 11 9.68 -3.00 14.82
CA GLU A 11 10.68 -3.93 15.37
C GLU A 11 10.20 -5.38 15.26
N ALA A 12 8.94 -5.66 15.61
CA ALA A 12 8.36 -7.00 15.46
C ALA A 12 8.34 -7.44 13.99
N ARG A 13 7.95 -6.53 13.08
CA ARG A 13 7.93 -6.76 11.64
C ARG A 13 9.33 -7.01 11.08
N PHE A 14 10.32 -6.19 11.48
CA PHE A 14 11.72 -6.37 11.10
C PHE A 14 12.22 -7.76 11.51
N ARG A 15 11.99 -8.17 12.78
CA ARG A 15 12.44 -9.47 13.28
C ARG A 15 11.85 -10.64 12.53
N LEU A 16 10.56 -10.59 12.21
CA LEU A 16 9.89 -11.62 11.42
C LEU A 16 10.44 -11.69 9.99
N GLU A 17 10.61 -10.55 9.34
CA GLU A 17 11.11 -10.49 7.95
C GLU A 17 12.59 -10.91 7.89
N TYR A 18 13.40 -10.51 8.87
CA TYR A 18 14.79 -10.94 9.01
C TYR A 18 14.89 -12.45 9.22
N ALA A 19 14.12 -13.01 10.16
CA ALA A 19 14.11 -14.43 10.45
C ALA A 19 13.68 -15.25 9.21
N ALA A 20 12.62 -14.84 8.52
CA ALA A 20 12.15 -15.51 7.31
C ALA A 20 13.20 -15.55 6.20
N ARG A 21 13.92 -14.43 5.96
CA ARG A 21 15.02 -14.38 4.97
C ARG A 21 16.22 -15.20 5.39
N SER A 22 16.49 -15.27 6.70
CA SER A 22 17.64 -16.01 7.23
C SER A 22 17.49 -17.53 7.11
N ILE A 23 16.27 -18.07 7.00
CA ILE A 23 16.02 -19.51 6.89
C ILE A 23 16.78 -20.14 5.71
N ALA A 24 16.83 -19.50 4.56
CA ALA A 24 17.53 -20.02 3.39
C ALA A 24 19.03 -20.20 3.67
N PHE A 25 19.65 -19.25 4.37
CA PHE A 25 21.05 -19.34 4.79
C PHE A 25 21.25 -20.45 5.83
N VAL A 26 20.36 -20.56 6.81
CA VAL A 26 20.43 -21.59 7.85
C VAL A 26 20.34 -22.99 7.26
N ARG A 27 19.47 -23.19 6.24
CA ARG A 27 19.34 -24.48 5.52
C ARG A 27 20.60 -24.89 4.77
N VAL A 28 21.43 -23.96 4.38
CA VAL A 28 22.75 -24.24 3.78
C VAL A 28 23.81 -24.43 4.87
N SER A 29 23.78 -23.59 5.90
CA SER A 29 24.80 -23.56 6.94
C SER A 29 24.80 -24.80 7.84
N LEU A 30 23.64 -25.29 8.24
CA LEU A 30 23.55 -26.44 9.16
C LEU A 30 24.14 -27.74 8.58
N PRO A 31 23.85 -28.14 7.33
CA PRO A 31 24.50 -29.32 6.71
C PRO A 31 26.00 -29.15 6.56
N ILE A 32 26.48 -27.93 6.19
CA ILE A 32 27.91 -27.65 6.05
C ILE A 32 28.58 -27.79 7.41
N ALA A 33 27.99 -27.21 8.47
CA ALA A 33 28.53 -27.33 9.83
C ALA A 33 28.56 -28.79 10.29
N GLY A 34 27.52 -29.57 10.06
CA GLY A 34 27.48 -30.99 10.38
C GLY A 34 28.57 -31.79 9.66
N ALA A 35 28.75 -31.54 8.36
CA ALA A 35 29.78 -32.18 7.56
C ALA A 35 31.19 -31.85 8.07
N LEU A 36 31.47 -30.57 8.32
CA LEU A 36 32.75 -30.14 8.89
C LEU A 36 32.99 -30.75 10.27
N PHE A 37 31.93 -30.83 11.10
CA PHE A 37 32.03 -31.42 12.43
C PHE A 37 32.40 -32.90 12.39
N LEU A 38 31.89 -33.62 11.39
CA LEU A 38 32.25 -35.02 11.16
C LEU A 38 33.65 -35.16 10.53
N CYS A 39 34.10 -34.25 9.67
CA CYS A 39 35.44 -34.30 9.10
C CYS A 39 36.55 -34.23 10.17
N TYR A 40 36.27 -33.59 11.29
CA TYR A 40 37.20 -33.57 12.41
C TYR A 40 37.42 -34.96 13.07
N LEU A 41 36.61 -35.97 12.78
CA LEU A 41 36.85 -37.36 13.19
C LEU A 41 38.17 -37.91 12.65
N PHE A 42 38.60 -37.46 11.47
CA PHE A 42 39.89 -37.83 10.92
C PHE A 42 41.06 -37.33 11.82
N TRP A 43 40.88 -36.13 12.36
CA TRP A 43 41.86 -35.54 13.30
C TRP A 43 41.82 -36.26 14.64
N ASP A 44 40.65 -36.62 15.16
CA ASP A 44 40.48 -37.37 16.40
C ASP A 44 41.15 -38.75 16.31
N TYR A 45 40.94 -39.46 15.18
CA TYR A 45 41.61 -40.73 14.91
C TYR A 45 43.14 -40.66 14.92
N TYR A 46 43.67 -39.54 14.38
CA TYR A 46 45.14 -39.32 14.34
C TYR A 46 45.73 -39.06 15.72
N ILE A 47 45.00 -38.43 16.64
CA ILE A 47 45.46 -38.08 17.96
C ILE A 47 45.32 -39.25 18.93
N ASP A 48 44.16 -39.87 19.02
CA ASP A 48 43.85 -40.94 19.99
C ASP A 48 42.85 -41.95 19.38
N PRO A 49 43.36 -42.99 18.70
CA PRO A 49 42.53 -44.03 18.10
C PRO A 49 41.71 -44.81 19.11
N ASP A 50 42.19 -44.99 20.34
CA ASP A 50 41.53 -45.81 21.38
C ASP A 50 40.25 -45.18 21.87
N ARG A 51 40.08 -43.88 21.84
CA ARG A 51 38.89 -43.16 22.27
C ARG A 51 37.97 -42.71 21.11
N LEU A 52 38.28 -43.11 19.88
CA LEU A 52 37.56 -42.73 18.70
C LEU A 52 36.02 -42.96 18.79
N PHE A 53 35.60 -44.09 19.40
CA PHE A 53 34.18 -44.38 19.54
C PHE A 53 33.45 -43.35 20.42
N TYR A 54 34.08 -42.94 21.52
CA TYR A 54 33.50 -41.89 22.38
C TYR A 54 33.37 -40.54 21.68
N MET A 55 34.41 -40.14 20.93
CA MET A 55 34.40 -38.89 20.18
C MET A 55 33.40 -38.90 19.05
N LEU A 56 33.28 -40.04 18.33
CA LEU A 56 32.25 -40.25 17.32
C LEU A 56 30.82 -40.10 17.91
N ALA A 57 30.57 -40.70 19.09
CA ALA A 57 29.27 -40.60 19.75
C ALA A 57 28.92 -39.15 20.10
N ALA A 58 29.87 -38.38 20.67
CA ALA A 58 29.67 -36.96 20.98
C ALA A 58 29.39 -36.12 19.73
N ARG A 59 30.11 -36.36 18.62
CA ARG A 59 29.90 -35.67 17.36
C ARG A 59 28.56 -36.01 16.70
N LEU A 60 28.19 -37.29 16.72
CA LEU A 60 26.90 -37.74 16.17
C LEU A 60 25.70 -37.11 16.89
N ILE A 61 25.77 -36.97 18.21
CA ILE A 61 24.71 -36.28 18.97
C ILE A 61 24.55 -34.83 18.47
N CYS A 62 25.61 -34.09 18.30
CA CYS A 62 25.57 -32.70 17.80
C CYS A 62 25.02 -32.61 16.37
N VAL A 63 25.44 -33.56 15.51
CA VAL A 63 24.94 -33.61 14.12
C VAL A 63 23.44 -33.96 14.06
N LEU A 64 22.98 -34.89 14.91
CA LEU A 64 21.55 -35.21 15.02
C LEU A 64 20.73 -34.03 15.50
N VAL A 65 21.24 -33.23 16.45
CA VAL A 65 20.60 -31.99 16.87
C VAL A 65 20.53 -31.00 15.70
N ALA A 66 21.64 -30.80 14.99
CA ALA A 66 21.66 -29.91 13.82
C ALA A 66 20.70 -30.37 12.71
N ALA A 67 20.63 -31.67 12.44
CA ALA A 67 19.68 -32.28 11.50
C ALA A 67 18.22 -32.12 11.94
N SER A 68 17.94 -32.26 13.23
CA SER A 68 16.61 -32.02 13.80
C SER A 68 16.19 -30.55 13.62
N VAL A 69 17.09 -29.62 13.92
CA VAL A 69 16.86 -28.17 13.71
C VAL A 69 16.70 -27.85 12.21
N PHE A 70 17.49 -28.50 11.35
CA PHE A 70 17.30 -28.37 9.90
C PHE A 70 15.86 -28.80 9.49
N GLY A 71 15.37 -29.93 9.97
CA GLY A 71 13.98 -30.36 9.77
C GLY A 71 12.97 -29.33 10.28
N LEU A 72 13.19 -28.73 11.46
CA LEU A 72 12.34 -27.72 12.04
C LEU A 72 12.26 -26.43 11.18
N THR A 73 13.27 -26.13 10.37
CA THR A 73 13.27 -24.94 9.48
C THR A 73 12.15 -24.98 8.44
N PHE A 74 11.53 -26.15 8.17
CA PHE A 74 10.41 -26.28 7.25
C PHE A 74 9.06 -26.03 7.92
N HIS A 75 9.04 -25.93 9.26
CA HIS A 75 7.81 -25.66 10.00
C HIS A 75 7.57 -24.13 10.12
N PRO A 76 6.35 -23.60 9.87
CA PRO A 76 6.06 -22.17 9.91
C PRO A 76 6.38 -21.50 11.26
N SER A 77 6.16 -22.18 12.37
CA SER A 77 6.44 -21.66 13.71
C SER A 77 7.93 -21.44 13.99
N PHE A 78 8.82 -22.03 13.20
CA PHE A 78 10.27 -21.87 13.37
C PHE A 78 10.71 -20.42 13.28
N VAL A 79 10.09 -19.62 12.38
CA VAL A 79 10.42 -18.20 12.21
C VAL A 79 10.38 -17.45 13.54
N ARG A 80 9.37 -17.71 14.36
CA ARG A 80 9.17 -17.02 15.65
C ARG A 80 10.25 -17.34 16.68
N TRP A 81 10.71 -18.60 16.70
CA TRP A 81 11.66 -19.09 17.70
C TRP A 81 13.09 -19.26 17.16
N SER A 82 13.33 -18.91 15.90
CA SER A 82 14.58 -19.16 15.18
C SER A 82 15.82 -18.67 15.93
N GLN A 83 15.80 -17.46 16.48
CA GLN A 83 16.94 -16.88 17.17
C GLN A 83 17.33 -17.69 18.43
N LEU A 84 16.34 -18.14 19.20
CA LEU A 84 16.56 -18.96 20.39
C LEU A 84 17.05 -20.36 20.00
N ILE A 85 16.38 -21.02 19.06
CA ILE A 85 16.71 -22.39 18.63
C ILE A 85 18.12 -22.41 18.04
N LEU A 86 18.48 -21.47 17.18
CA LEU A 86 19.79 -21.39 16.54
C LEU A 86 20.90 -21.08 17.55
N GLY A 87 20.65 -20.17 18.51
CA GLY A 87 21.59 -19.88 19.60
C GLY A 87 21.87 -21.11 20.45
N LEU A 88 20.82 -21.86 20.85
CA LEU A 88 20.97 -23.13 21.58
C LEU A 88 21.70 -24.18 20.76
N THR A 89 21.45 -24.28 19.45
CA THR A 89 22.18 -25.20 18.56
C THR A 89 23.66 -24.90 18.53
N ALA A 90 24.06 -23.62 18.45
CA ALA A 90 25.46 -23.23 18.51
C ALA A 90 26.12 -23.58 19.87
N MET A 91 25.40 -23.38 20.96
CA MET A 91 25.86 -23.74 22.30
C MET A 91 26.06 -25.27 22.46
N ILE A 92 25.12 -26.07 21.95
CA ILE A 92 25.22 -27.54 21.97
C ILE A 92 26.40 -27.98 21.13
N GLY A 93 26.62 -27.41 19.95
CA GLY A 93 27.80 -27.68 19.13
C GLY A 93 29.13 -27.37 19.86
N ALA A 94 29.18 -26.20 20.51
CA ALA A 94 30.36 -25.81 21.32
C ALA A 94 30.57 -26.76 22.50
N THR A 95 29.49 -27.17 23.18
CA THR A 95 29.60 -28.14 24.28
C THR A 95 30.10 -29.51 23.77
N GLY A 96 29.63 -29.95 22.59
CA GLY A 96 30.14 -31.18 21.96
C GLY A 96 31.68 -31.11 21.67
N ILE A 97 32.16 -29.94 21.20
CA ILE A 97 33.61 -29.71 21.05
C ILE A 97 34.32 -29.86 22.40
N LEU A 98 33.79 -29.27 23.48
CA LEU A 98 34.39 -29.35 24.82
C LEU A 98 34.47 -30.78 25.35
N VAL A 99 33.41 -31.59 25.12
CA VAL A 99 33.42 -33.02 25.51
C VAL A 99 34.54 -33.78 24.81
N VAL A 100 34.73 -33.51 23.50
CA VAL A 100 35.82 -34.13 22.73
C VAL A 100 37.20 -33.65 23.24
N LEU A 101 37.37 -32.34 23.48
CA LEU A 101 38.64 -31.80 23.98
C LEU A 101 39.01 -32.32 25.37
N HIS A 102 38.01 -32.53 26.23
CA HIS A 102 38.25 -33.13 27.56
C HIS A 102 38.69 -34.61 27.48
N ALA A 103 38.21 -35.32 26.46
CA ALA A 103 38.58 -36.71 26.25
C ALA A 103 39.97 -36.91 25.65
N LEU A 104 40.50 -35.91 24.94
CA LEU A 104 41.80 -35.98 24.30
C LEU A 104 42.97 -35.67 25.28
N PRO A 105 44.11 -36.37 25.18
CA PRO A 105 45.34 -35.99 25.89
C PRO A 105 45.74 -34.56 25.51
N ASP A 106 45.97 -33.70 26.51
CA ASP A 106 46.30 -32.29 26.30
C ASP A 106 45.38 -31.53 25.34
N GLY A 107 44.10 -31.99 25.18
CA GLY A 107 43.15 -31.47 24.21
C GLY A 107 42.91 -29.96 24.31
N PHE A 108 42.97 -29.37 25.51
CA PHE A 108 42.82 -27.92 25.68
C PHE A 108 44.04 -27.13 25.19
N SER A 109 45.24 -27.75 25.03
CA SER A 109 46.43 -27.08 24.56
C SER A 109 46.38 -26.72 23.08
N TYR A 110 45.68 -27.51 22.24
CA TYR A 110 45.52 -27.28 20.81
C TYR A 110 44.05 -27.05 20.40
N GLY A 111 43.13 -27.22 21.33
CA GLY A 111 41.70 -27.20 21.05
C GLY A 111 41.05 -25.80 20.97
N ALA A 112 41.75 -24.75 21.42
CA ALA A 112 41.18 -23.39 21.37
C ALA A 112 40.77 -22.97 19.95
N ALA A 113 41.51 -23.39 18.93
CA ALA A 113 41.20 -23.13 17.52
C ALA A 113 39.89 -23.78 17.05
N THR A 114 39.50 -24.93 17.63
CA THR A 114 38.26 -25.61 17.25
C THR A 114 37.01 -24.89 17.79
N ILE A 115 37.12 -24.24 18.97
CA ILE A 115 36.02 -23.44 19.54
C ILE A 115 35.81 -22.15 18.73
N LEU A 116 36.89 -21.60 18.12
CA LEU A 116 36.80 -20.48 17.17
C LEU A 116 35.76 -20.77 16.06
N LEU A 117 35.72 -22.00 15.52
CA LEU A 117 34.75 -22.37 14.50
C LEU A 117 33.31 -22.28 15.01
N ALA A 118 33.03 -22.63 16.26
CA ALA A 118 31.70 -22.48 16.85
C ALA A 118 31.28 -21.00 16.94
N ILE A 119 32.21 -20.09 17.30
CA ILE A 119 31.97 -18.65 17.34
C ILE A 119 31.73 -18.10 15.93
N MET A 120 32.57 -18.46 14.97
CA MET A 120 32.41 -18.07 13.58
C MET A 120 31.08 -18.57 13.00
N PHE A 121 30.69 -19.79 13.35
CA PHE A 121 29.39 -20.34 12.93
C PHE A 121 28.22 -19.59 13.56
N ALA A 122 28.26 -19.34 14.86
CA ALA A 122 27.21 -18.61 15.58
C ALA A 122 27.06 -17.17 15.07
N CYS A 123 28.15 -16.42 14.92
CA CYS A 123 28.15 -15.02 14.52
C CYS A 123 27.96 -14.81 13.01
N GLY A 124 28.52 -15.72 12.17
CA GLY A 124 28.54 -15.56 10.72
C GLY A 124 27.42 -16.28 9.99
N LEU A 125 27.27 -17.59 10.22
CA LEU A 125 26.45 -18.46 9.38
C LEU A 125 25.02 -18.64 9.88
N LEU A 126 24.77 -18.61 11.20
CA LEU A 126 23.43 -18.78 11.77
C LEU A 126 22.57 -17.52 11.69
N ARG A 127 23.14 -16.39 11.28
CA ARG A 127 22.37 -15.13 11.14
C ARG A 127 21.66 -14.75 12.45
N LEU A 128 22.32 -14.89 13.57
CA LEU A 128 21.80 -14.39 14.84
C LEU A 128 21.83 -12.87 14.86
N LEU A 129 20.83 -12.25 15.46
CA LEU A 129 20.85 -10.83 15.79
C LEU A 129 21.87 -10.58 16.92
N PHE A 130 22.33 -9.34 17.08
CA PHE A 130 23.40 -8.99 18.01
C PHE A 130 23.16 -9.49 19.44
N ILE A 131 21.97 -9.28 20.02
CA ILE A 131 21.68 -9.69 21.40
C ILE A 131 21.68 -11.23 21.56
N PRO A 132 20.96 -12.02 20.74
CA PRO A 132 21.08 -13.47 20.77
C PRO A 132 22.51 -13.98 20.54
N ALA A 133 23.25 -13.38 19.61
CA ALA A 133 24.64 -13.74 19.36
C ALA A 133 25.54 -13.47 20.58
N ALA A 134 25.37 -12.31 21.24
CA ALA A 134 26.12 -11.97 22.44
C ALA A 134 25.83 -12.95 23.60
N MET A 135 24.56 -13.33 23.80
CA MET A 135 24.18 -14.34 24.80
C MET A 135 24.78 -15.71 24.47
N THR A 136 24.76 -16.13 23.21
CA THR A 136 25.38 -17.37 22.74
C THR A 136 26.88 -17.34 22.94
N CYS A 137 27.55 -16.24 22.57
CA CYS A 137 28.99 -16.07 22.77
C CYS A 137 29.38 -16.06 24.25
N LEU A 138 28.56 -15.46 25.13
CA LEU A 138 28.77 -15.52 26.57
C LEU A 138 28.73 -16.96 27.08
N GLY A 139 27.78 -17.76 26.65
CA GLY A 139 27.70 -19.19 26.99
C GLY A 139 28.92 -19.96 26.47
N ILE A 140 29.36 -19.70 25.24
CA ILE A 140 30.56 -20.29 24.63
C ILE A 140 31.85 -19.83 25.35
N LEU A 141 31.88 -18.67 25.98
CA LEU A 141 33.00 -18.22 26.79
C LEU A 141 33.04 -18.90 28.17
N LEU A 142 31.89 -18.98 28.83
CA LEU A 142 31.82 -19.50 30.22
C LEU A 142 32.03 -21.01 30.29
N ALA A 143 31.50 -21.78 29.36
CA ALA A 143 31.56 -23.24 29.40
C ALA A 143 32.99 -23.79 29.25
N PRO A 144 33.84 -23.35 28.29
CA PRO A 144 35.25 -23.76 28.22
C PRO A 144 36.06 -23.35 29.46
N ASN A 145 35.84 -22.12 29.97
CA ASN A 145 36.55 -21.66 31.15
C ASN A 145 36.25 -22.53 32.37
N GLY A 146 34.97 -22.89 32.56
CA GLY A 146 34.58 -23.84 33.62
C GLY A 146 35.19 -25.20 33.44
N ALA A 147 35.20 -25.74 32.20
CA ALA A 147 35.82 -27.04 31.90
C ALA A 147 37.34 -27.05 32.12
N MET A 148 38.06 -26.02 31.67
CA MET A 148 39.51 -25.86 31.89
C MET A 148 39.89 -25.75 33.39
N TYR A 149 39.07 -25.01 34.15
CA TYR A 149 39.23 -24.90 35.59
C TYR A 149 39.08 -26.26 36.30
N LEU A 150 38.05 -27.00 35.98
CA LEU A 150 37.79 -28.35 36.54
C LEU A 150 38.85 -29.38 36.11
N ALA A 151 39.39 -29.23 34.91
CA ALA A 151 40.44 -30.11 34.40
C ALA A 151 41.83 -29.79 34.98
N GLY A 152 41.97 -28.75 35.78
CA GLY A 152 43.28 -28.32 36.35
C GLY A 152 44.28 -27.87 35.30
N SER A 153 43.79 -27.23 34.19
CA SER A 153 44.63 -26.76 33.10
C SER A 153 45.70 -25.78 33.59
N THR A 154 46.90 -25.81 32.97
CA THR A 154 47.99 -24.90 33.32
C THR A 154 47.61 -23.45 33.02
N GLU A 155 48.20 -22.51 33.77
CA GLU A 155 47.93 -21.07 33.61
C GLU A 155 48.22 -20.61 32.18
N PHE A 156 49.25 -21.12 31.53
CA PHE A 156 49.58 -20.82 30.14
C PHE A 156 48.46 -21.24 29.16
N VAL A 157 47.89 -22.46 29.29
CA VAL A 157 46.83 -22.97 28.47
C VAL A 157 45.58 -22.11 28.67
N PHE A 158 45.27 -21.76 29.92
CA PHE A 158 44.13 -20.92 30.27
C PHE A 158 44.22 -19.51 29.64
N ILE A 159 45.35 -18.84 29.77
CA ILE A 159 45.57 -17.50 29.22
C ILE A 159 45.50 -17.53 27.68
N ASN A 160 46.19 -18.49 27.04
CA ASN A 160 46.21 -18.61 25.57
C ASN A 160 44.82 -18.90 25.00
N ALA A 161 44.08 -19.82 25.58
CA ALA A 161 42.70 -20.13 25.16
C ALA A 161 41.76 -18.91 25.28
N ASN A 162 41.82 -18.20 26.41
CA ASN A 162 41.03 -17.01 26.63
C ASN A 162 41.41 -15.87 25.68
N TYR A 163 42.68 -15.68 25.37
CA TYR A 163 43.12 -14.70 24.37
C TYR A 163 42.43 -14.95 23.00
N VAL A 164 42.46 -16.21 22.53
CA VAL A 164 41.80 -16.60 21.26
C VAL A 164 40.29 -16.45 21.33
N LEU A 165 39.66 -16.92 22.42
CA LEU A 165 38.21 -16.86 22.59
C LEU A 165 37.70 -15.43 22.63
N VAL A 166 38.28 -14.59 23.48
CA VAL A 166 37.82 -13.19 23.65
C VAL A 166 38.02 -12.39 22.35
N SER A 167 39.20 -12.55 21.71
CA SER A 167 39.47 -11.89 20.43
C SER A 167 38.45 -12.29 19.36
N SER A 168 38.15 -13.59 19.29
CA SER A 168 37.17 -14.13 18.32
C SER A 168 35.73 -13.65 18.58
N ILE A 169 35.36 -13.59 19.86
CA ILE A 169 34.04 -13.07 20.27
C ILE A 169 33.92 -11.58 19.89
N ILE A 170 34.92 -10.77 20.16
CA ILE A 170 34.95 -9.35 19.82
C ILE A 170 34.75 -9.18 18.30
N ILE A 171 35.55 -9.90 17.49
CA ILE A 171 35.48 -9.85 16.03
C ILE A 171 34.10 -10.35 15.54
N GLY A 172 33.60 -11.48 16.08
CA GLY A 172 32.34 -12.07 15.73
C GLY A 172 31.15 -11.15 16.06
N LEU A 173 31.14 -10.56 17.24
CA LEU A 173 30.07 -9.61 17.64
C LEU A 173 30.13 -8.31 16.84
N ALA A 174 31.36 -7.79 16.56
CA ALA A 174 31.49 -6.62 15.68
C ALA A 174 30.90 -6.91 14.27
N TYR A 175 31.22 -8.09 13.71
CA TYR A 175 30.66 -8.52 12.44
C TYR A 175 29.13 -8.62 12.50
N THR A 176 28.59 -9.26 13.53
CA THR A 176 27.13 -9.40 13.73
C THR A 176 26.45 -8.04 13.86
N MET A 177 27.07 -7.12 14.59
CA MET A 177 26.56 -5.75 14.76
C MET A 177 26.52 -4.99 13.42
N ILE A 178 27.58 -5.09 12.61
CA ILE A 178 27.64 -4.45 11.28
C ILE A 178 26.57 -5.06 10.36
N LEU A 179 26.41 -6.38 10.38
CA LEU A 179 25.43 -7.08 9.59
C LEU A 179 23.98 -6.66 9.97
N GLU A 180 23.68 -6.66 11.27
CA GLU A 180 22.37 -6.22 11.76
C GLU A 180 22.09 -4.75 11.40
N TRP A 181 23.09 -3.87 11.54
CA TRP A 181 22.96 -2.47 11.14
C TRP A 181 22.63 -2.33 9.65
N LYS A 182 23.30 -3.09 8.78
CA LYS A 182 23.05 -3.12 7.33
C LYS A 182 21.64 -3.61 7.02
N GLU A 183 21.19 -4.67 7.67
CA GLU A 183 19.82 -5.21 7.47
C GLU A 183 18.74 -4.23 7.97
N ARG A 184 18.97 -3.57 9.10
CA ARG A 184 18.06 -2.53 9.62
C ARG A 184 17.97 -1.33 8.68
N SER A 185 19.10 -0.87 8.15
CA SER A 185 19.14 0.22 7.18
C SER A 185 18.41 -0.14 5.87
N ALA A 186 18.59 -1.37 5.39
CA ALA A 186 17.89 -1.86 4.21
C ALA A 186 16.36 -1.97 4.44
N PHE A 187 15.96 -2.42 5.63
CA PHE A 187 14.55 -2.47 5.99
C PHE A 187 13.90 -1.09 6.04
N GLU A 188 14.57 -0.11 6.66
CA GLU A 188 14.11 1.29 6.73
C GLU A 188 13.94 1.88 5.32
N PHE A 189 15.00 1.76 4.49
CA PHE A 189 14.95 2.25 3.11
C PHE A 189 13.80 1.64 2.30
N LYS A 190 13.55 0.34 2.50
CA LYS A 190 12.41 -0.35 1.87
C LYS A 190 11.06 0.22 2.34
N MET A 191 10.94 0.54 3.63
CA MET A 191 9.73 1.14 4.19
C MET A 191 9.49 2.54 3.63
N GLU A 192 10.55 3.35 3.54
CA GLU A 192 10.49 4.71 3.00
C GLU A 192 10.10 4.70 1.52
N LEU A 193 10.77 3.86 0.71
CA LEU A 193 10.42 3.68 -0.70
C LEU A 193 8.96 3.25 -0.90
N LYS A 194 8.46 2.35 -0.04
CA LYS A 194 7.07 1.92 -0.09
C LYS A 194 6.10 3.06 0.26
N LYS A 195 6.49 3.92 1.20
CA LYS A 195 5.71 5.11 1.57
C LYS A 195 5.68 6.13 0.42
N GLU A 196 6.83 6.44 -0.15
CA GLU A 196 6.93 7.36 -1.30
C GLU A 196 6.14 6.85 -2.50
N LYS A 197 6.25 5.55 -2.81
CA LYS A 197 5.46 4.94 -3.89
C LYS A 197 3.96 5.10 -3.64
N LYS A 198 3.48 4.88 -2.40
CA LYS A 198 2.06 5.07 -2.07
C LYS A 198 1.61 6.53 -2.25
N ILE A 199 2.44 7.49 -1.85
CA ILE A 199 2.13 8.93 -2.01
C ILE A 199 2.08 9.28 -3.49
N SER A 200 3.06 8.85 -4.27
CA SER A 200 3.09 9.05 -5.72
C SER A 200 1.87 8.44 -6.42
N ASP A 201 1.52 7.20 -6.06
CA ASP A 201 0.34 6.52 -6.59
C ASP A 201 -0.96 7.25 -6.22
N ALA A 202 -1.09 7.73 -5.00
CA ALA A 202 -2.25 8.51 -4.56
C ALA A 202 -2.36 9.84 -5.33
N MET A 203 -1.24 10.52 -5.54
CA MET A 203 -1.22 11.76 -6.34
C MET A 203 -1.68 11.52 -7.78
N LEU A 204 -1.18 10.47 -8.44
CA LEU A 204 -1.62 10.14 -9.80
C LEU A 204 -3.13 9.83 -9.87
N ARG A 205 -3.68 9.14 -8.87
CA ARG A 205 -5.12 8.82 -8.79
C ARG A 205 -6.01 10.02 -8.50
N ASN A 206 -5.45 11.10 -7.97
CA ASN A 206 -6.19 12.36 -7.80
C ASN A 206 -6.39 13.10 -9.14
N PHE A 207 -5.54 12.85 -10.14
CA PHE A 207 -5.61 13.55 -11.43
C PHE A 207 -6.17 12.66 -12.56
N LEU A 208 -6.07 11.35 -12.43
CA LEU A 208 -6.41 10.41 -13.49
C LEU A 208 -7.33 9.29 -12.95
N PRO A 209 -8.30 8.79 -13.75
CA PRO A 209 -9.09 7.63 -13.40
C PRO A 209 -8.21 6.40 -13.10
N ASP A 210 -8.63 5.55 -12.14
CA ASP A 210 -7.85 4.39 -11.70
C ASP A 210 -7.39 3.48 -12.84
N ARG A 211 -8.30 3.14 -13.76
CA ARG A 211 -7.97 2.31 -14.94
C ARG A 211 -6.89 2.91 -15.82
N ILE A 212 -6.89 4.23 -15.95
CA ILE A 212 -5.88 4.96 -16.72
C ILE A 212 -4.54 4.92 -16.02
N VAL A 213 -4.51 5.11 -14.69
CA VAL A 213 -3.28 5.02 -13.89
C VAL A 213 -2.64 3.64 -14.00
N ASP A 214 -3.46 2.59 -13.96
CA ASP A 214 -2.94 1.21 -14.02
C ASP A 214 -2.32 0.93 -15.40
N ARG A 215 -2.96 1.34 -16.51
CA ARG A 215 -2.41 1.21 -17.87
C ARG A 215 -1.15 2.04 -18.11
N LEU A 216 -1.10 3.27 -17.58
CA LEU A 216 0.12 4.08 -17.64
C LEU A 216 1.29 3.42 -16.89
N LYS A 217 1.03 2.74 -15.76
CA LYS A 217 2.04 1.96 -15.02
C LYS A 217 2.51 0.72 -15.78
N GLU A 218 1.69 0.16 -16.64
CA GLU A 218 2.03 -0.94 -17.54
C GLU A 218 2.85 -0.47 -18.75
N GLY A 219 3.05 0.84 -18.90
CA GLY A 219 3.88 1.45 -19.93
C GLY A 219 3.13 1.81 -21.22
N GLU A 220 1.80 1.87 -21.18
CA GLU A 220 1.04 2.37 -22.32
C GLU A 220 1.21 3.88 -22.46
N GLU A 221 1.73 4.35 -23.59
CA GLU A 221 1.95 5.77 -23.84
C GLU A 221 0.72 6.51 -24.37
N THR A 222 -0.19 5.80 -25.04
CA THR A 222 -1.41 6.38 -25.62
C THR A 222 -2.60 5.55 -25.19
N ILE A 223 -3.48 6.15 -24.40
CA ILE A 223 -4.68 5.49 -23.92
C ILE A 223 -5.89 6.21 -24.55
N ALA A 224 -6.64 5.47 -25.36
CA ALA A 224 -7.90 5.93 -25.93
C ALA A 224 -8.93 4.80 -25.89
N GLU A 225 -10.13 5.10 -25.37
CA GLU A 225 -11.22 4.15 -25.26
C GLU A 225 -12.50 4.74 -25.86
N SER A 226 -13.18 3.99 -26.72
CA SER A 226 -14.48 4.38 -27.24
C SER A 226 -15.56 4.00 -26.23
N VAL A 227 -16.35 4.98 -25.83
CA VAL A 227 -17.52 4.81 -24.95
C VAL A 227 -18.77 5.01 -25.80
N GLY A 228 -19.55 3.95 -25.97
CA GLY A 228 -20.72 3.96 -26.88
C GLY A 228 -21.82 4.92 -26.44
N GLU A 229 -21.99 5.12 -25.12
CA GLU A 229 -22.96 6.05 -24.56
C GLU A 229 -22.40 6.70 -23.29
N ALA A 230 -22.25 8.02 -23.34
CA ALA A 230 -21.92 8.87 -22.21
C ALA A 230 -22.78 10.14 -22.23
N THR A 231 -23.04 10.69 -21.06
CA THR A 231 -23.77 11.97 -20.94
C THR A 231 -22.79 13.03 -20.49
N VAL A 232 -22.57 14.01 -21.34
CA VAL A 232 -21.63 15.12 -21.13
C VAL A 232 -22.40 16.38 -20.74
N LEU A 233 -21.91 17.06 -19.71
CA LEU A 233 -22.45 18.32 -19.23
C LEU A 233 -21.37 19.40 -19.24
N PHE A 234 -21.74 20.59 -19.72
CA PHE A 234 -21.00 21.83 -19.52
C PHE A 234 -21.83 22.78 -18.67
N ALA A 235 -21.19 23.43 -17.70
CA ALA A 235 -21.77 24.43 -16.81
C ALA A 235 -20.88 25.67 -16.75
N ASP A 236 -21.37 26.79 -17.22
CA ASP A 236 -20.64 28.06 -17.33
C ASP A 236 -21.23 29.11 -16.40
N LEU A 237 -20.36 29.92 -15.77
CA LEU A 237 -20.77 30.99 -14.84
C LEU A 237 -21.04 32.29 -15.58
N VAL A 238 -22.30 32.62 -15.73
CA VAL A 238 -22.73 33.90 -16.32
C VAL A 238 -22.47 35.05 -15.35
N GLY A 239 -21.85 36.11 -15.86
CA GLY A 239 -21.47 37.30 -15.08
C GLY A 239 -20.08 37.26 -14.48
N PHE A 240 -19.39 36.10 -14.51
CA PHE A 240 -18.04 35.97 -13.97
C PHE A 240 -17.04 36.88 -14.69
N THR A 241 -17.05 36.95 -16.01
CA THR A 241 -16.22 37.84 -16.79
C THR A 241 -16.41 39.34 -16.41
N SER A 242 -17.62 39.73 -16.00
CA SER A 242 -17.85 41.10 -15.51
C SER A 242 -17.24 41.34 -14.12
N LEU A 243 -17.11 40.33 -13.31
CA LEU A 243 -16.45 40.39 -11.99
C LEU A 243 -14.91 40.52 -12.12
N THR A 244 -14.31 39.97 -13.17
CA THR A 244 -12.86 40.08 -13.40
C THR A 244 -12.39 41.54 -13.54
N ASN A 245 -13.27 42.42 -13.99
CA ASN A 245 -12.99 43.87 -14.12
C ASN A 245 -13.21 44.65 -12.82
N ARG A 246 -13.82 44.05 -11.79
CA ARG A 246 -14.23 44.75 -10.56
C ARG A 246 -13.54 44.22 -9.30
N LEU A 247 -13.05 43.01 -9.31
CA LEU A 247 -12.45 42.35 -8.15
C LEU A 247 -10.95 42.12 -8.34
N ALA A 248 -10.21 42.07 -7.24
CA ALA A 248 -8.82 41.70 -7.29
C ALA A 248 -8.69 40.21 -7.74
N PRO A 249 -7.61 39.87 -8.48
CA PRO A 249 -7.42 38.48 -8.97
C PRO A 249 -7.47 37.38 -7.89
N SER A 250 -6.97 37.69 -6.70
CA SER A 250 -7.05 36.74 -5.56
C SER A 250 -8.46 36.40 -5.13
N HIS A 251 -9.34 37.41 -5.08
CA HIS A 251 -10.76 37.21 -4.75
C HIS A 251 -11.52 36.43 -5.82
N LEU A 252 -11.15 36.60 -7.10
CA LEU A 252 -11.72 35.82 -8.20
C LEU A 252 -11.36 34.34 -8.07
N VAL A 253 -10.10 34.05 -7.76
CA VAL A 253 -9.63 32.67 -7.55
C VAL A 253 -10.32 32.05 -6.34
N GLU A 254 -10.53 32.81 -5.25
CA GLU A 254 -11.26 32.37 -4.07
C GLU A 254 -12.72 32.01 -4.41
N ILE A 255 -13.42 32.88 -5.13
CA ILE A 255 -14.81 32.64 -5.58
C ILE A 255 -14.90 31.37 -6.45
N LEU A 256 -14.00 31.22 -7.43
CA LEU A 256 -13.97 30.02 -8.28
C LEU A 256 -13.67 28.75 -7.46
N SER A 257 -12.73 28.85 -6.52
CA SER A 257 -12.38 27.73 -5.66
C SER A 257 -13.55 27.30 -4.79
N ASP A 258 -14.29 28.25 -4.19
CA ASP A 258 -15.50 27.97 -3.41
C ASP A 258 -16.56 27.28 -4.26
N ILE A 259 -16.85 27.82 -5.46
CA ILE A 259 -17.85 27.29 -6.37
C ILE A 259 -17.46 25.89 -6.85
N PHE A 260 -16.23 25.70 -7.30
CA PHE A 260 -15.80 24.38 -7.80
C PHE A 260 -15.75 23.34 -6.70
N LYS A 261 -15.42 23.71 -5.47
CA LYS A 261 -15.50 22.81 -4.32
C LYS A 261 -16.93 22.35 -4.05
N MET A 262 -17.92 23.24 -4.09
CA MET A 262 -19.32 22.84 -3.96
C MET A 262 -19.75 21.92 -5.10
N MET A 263 -19.33 22.20 -6.33
CA MET A 263 -19.64 21.33 -7.48
C MET A 263 -18.94 19.96 -7.36
N ASP A 264 -17.71 19.90 -6.87
CA ASP A 264 -16.99 18.66 -6.61
C ASP A 264 -17.73 17.78 -5.56
N GLU A 265 -18.27 18.39 -4.49
CA GLU A 265 -19.07 17.70 -3.48
C GLU A 265 -20.38 17.12 -4.07
N ILE A 266 -21.05 17.89 -4.95
CA ILE A 266 -22.26 17.41 -5.65
C ILE A 266 -21.91 16.30 -6.64
N THR A 267 -20.75 16.38 -7.31
CA THR A 267 -20.25 15.36 -8.24
C THR A 267 -20.12 14.00 -7.54
N GLU A 268 -19.49 13.98 -6.36
CA GLU A 268 -19.36 12.77 -5.53
C GLU A 268 -20.72 12.24 -5.08
N ALA A 269 -21.63 13.12 -4.62
CA ALA A 269 -22.93 12.73 -4.13
C ALA A 269 -23.83 12.11 -5.22
N LYS A 270 -23.70 12.54 -6.47
CA LYS A 270 -24.47 12.02 -7.61
C LYS A 270 -23.79 10.88 -8.36
N GLY A 271 -22.54 10.55 -8.03
CA GLY A 271 -21.77 9.48 -8.70
C GLY A 271 -21.44 9.81 -10.16
N VAL A 272 -21.32 11.10 -10.49
CA VAL A 272 -20.85 11.57 -11.80
C VAL A 272 -19.38 11.98 -11.73
N GLU A 273 -18.74 12.17 -12.87
CA GLU A 273 -17.29 12.40 -12.94
C GLU A 273 -16.99 13.81 -13.43
N LYS A 274 -16.18 14.55 -12.66
CA LYS A 274 -15.53 15.76 -13.14
C LYS A 274 -14.48 15.39 -14.18
N VAL A 275 -14.51 16.02 -15.35
CA VAL A 275 -13.48 15.85 -16.39
C VAL A 275 -12.41 16.91 -16.24
N LYS A 276 -12.80 18.18 -16.30
CA LYS A 276 -11.90 19.34 -16.19
C LYS A 276 -12.67 20.64 -15.96
N THR A 277 -11.96 21.71 -15.67
CA THR A 277 -12.47 23.08 -15.75
C THR A 277 -11.78 23.83 -16.90
N ILE A 278 -12.51 24.69 -17.59
CA ILE A 278 -12.01 25.52 -18.69
C ILE A 278 -12.38 26.98 -18.36
N GLY A 279 -11.47 27.69 -17.67
CA GLY A 279 -11.79 29.00 -17.12
C GLY A 279 -12.85 28.88 -16.01
N ASP A 280 -14.02 29.48 -16.22
CA ASP A 280 -15.20 29.44 -15.36
C ASP A 280 -16.21 28.34 -15.75
N ASN A 281 -15.91 27.55 -16.78
CA ASN A 281 -16.73 26.44 -17.21
C ASN A 281 -16.32 25.14 -16.52
N TYR A 282 -17.30 24.37 -16.04
CA TYR A 282 -17.13 23.11 -15.34
C TYR A 282 -17.68 21.95 -16.18
N MET A 283 -16.85 20.97 -16.53
CA MET A 283 -17.21 19.84 -17.37
C MET A 283 -17.37 18.56 -16.54
N VAL A 284 -18.54 17.93 -16.67
CA VAL A 284 -18.93 16.68 -16.00
C VAL A 284 -19.35 15.64 -17.03
N VAL A 285 -19.12 14.37 -16.69
CA VAL A 285 -19.58 13.24 -17.48
C VAL A 285 -20.22 12.15 -16.61
N GLY A 286 -21.21 11.47 -17.14
CA GLY A 286 -21.76 10.23 -16.59
C GLY A 286 -21.64 9.10 -17.62
N GLY A 287 -21.40 7.87 -17.15
CA GLY A 287 -21.37 6.68 -17.99
C GLY A 287 -20.02 6.34 -18.62
N VAL A 288 -18.93 7.04 -18.28
CA VAL A 288 -17.57 6.72 -18.76
C VAL A 288 -16.94 5.67 -17.86
N ARG A 289 -16.90 5.88 -16.55
CA ARG A 289 -16.30 4.94 -15.61
C ARG A 289 -17.23 3.76 -15.32
N ASN A 290 -18.48 4.05 -15.09
CA ASN A 290 -19.53 3.08 -14.78
C ASN A 290 -20.71 3.26 -15.75
N PRO A 291 -20.71 2.61 -16.92
CA PRO A 291 -21.84 2.68 -17.85
C PRO A 291 -23.14 2.20 -17.19
N SER A 292 -24.13 3.07 -17.13
CA SER A 292 -25.46 2.77 -16.57
C SER A 292 -26.52 3.50 -17.37
N PRO A 293 -27.71 2.91 -17.58
CA PRO A 293 -28.87 3.60 -18.16
C PRO A 293 -29.26 4.85 -17.37
N GLU A 294 -28.93 4.91 -16.08
CA GLU A 294 -29.23 6.01 -15.17
C GLU A 294 -28.21 7.15 -15.25
N SER A 295 -27.13 6.99 -16.03
CA SER A 295 -26.09 8.01 -16.13
C SER A 295 -26.60 9.37 -16.59
N ALA A 296 -27.53 9.40 -17.54
CA ALA A 296 -28.16 10.64 -18.01
C ALA A 296 -28.98 11.32 -16.90
N GLN A 297 -29.68 10.54 -16.09
CA GLN A 297 -30.42 11.05 -14.94
C GLN A 297 -29.48 11.60 -13.86
N ALA A 298 -28.44 10.89 -13.53
CA ALA A 298 -27.45 11.34 -12.53
C ALA A 298 -26.80 12.68 -12.93
N VAL A 299 -26.46 12.84 -14.20
CA VAL A 299 -25.93 14.12 -14.74
C VAL A 299 -26.98 15.25 -14.69
N LEU A 300 -28.23 14.96 -14.98
CA LEU A 300 -29.29 15.95 -14.87
C LEU A 300 -29.55 16.36 -13.40
N GLU A 301 -29.55 15.41 -12.48
CA GLU A 301 -29.67 15.67 -11.05
C GLU A 301 -28.51 16.51 -10.51
N PHE A 302 -27.27 16.22 -10.96
CA PHE A 302 -26.11 17.08 -10.69
C PHE A 302 -26.39 18.52 -11.17
N ALA A 303 -26.90 18.68 -12.41
CA ALA A 303 -27.17 20.00 -12.97
C ALA A 303 -28.20 20.80 -12.14
N ILE A 304 -29.26 20.14 -11.65
CA ILE A 304 -30.30 20.76 -10.81
C ILE A 304 -29.67 21.24 -9.49
N ASP A 305 -28.94 20.37 -8.82
CA ASP A 305 -28.34 20.69 -7.51
C ASP A 305 -27.24 21.77 -7.65
N ALA A 306 -26.42 21.70 -8.69
CA ALA A 306 -25.39 22.69 -8.97
C ALA A 306 -25.99 24.09 -9.24
N LEU A 307 -27.08 24.15 -10.03
CA LEU A 307 -27.77 25.42 -10.32
C LEU A 307 -28.37 26.02 -9.05
N ASN A 308 -28.98 25.21 -8.20
CA ASN A 308 -29.52 25.65 -6.91
C ASN A 308 -28.41 26.13 -5.95
N ALA A 309 -27.26 25.42 -5.90
CA ALA A 309 -26.13 25.78 -5.05
C ALA A 309 -25.53 27.13 -5.48
N ILE A 310 -25.38 27.37 -6.80
CA ILE A 310 -24.91 28.65 -7.33
C ILE A 310 -25.87 29.80 -7.04
N ASP A 311 -27.20 29.58 -7.20
CA ASP A 311 -28.19 30.60 -6.87
C ASP A 311 -28.16 30.98 -5.39
N GLN A 312 -28.01 30.01 -4.48
CA GLN A 312 -27.84 30.24 -3.04
C GLN A 312 -26.52 30.97 -2.73
N TYR A 313 -25.41 30.54 -3.32
CA TYR A 313 -24.10 31.20 -3.14
C TYR A 313 -24.13 32.64 -3.61
N SER A 314 -24.72 32.88 -4.79
CA SER A 314 -24.90 34.21 -5.37
C SER A 314 -25.68 35.16 -4.43
N LYS A 315 -26.82 34.67 -3.90
CA LYS A 315 -27.68 35.42 -2.94
C LYS A 315 -26.92 35.70 -1.63
N ASN A 316 -26.24 34.70 -1.06
CA ASN A 316 -25.54 34.84 0.22
C ASN A 316 -24.35 35.81 0.15
N ARG A 317 -23.65 35.87 -0.99
CA ARG A 317 -22.50 36.75 -1.23
C ARG A 317 -22.86 38.08 -1.87
N GLY A 318 -24.14 38.27 -2.29
CA GLY A 318 -24.59 39.48 -3.01
C GLY A 318 -23.90 39.66 -4.36
N LEU A 319 -23.52 38.55 -5.01
CA LEU A 319 -22.84 38.53 -6.30
C LEU A 319 -23.85 38.32 -7.44
N PRO A 320 -23.72 39.00 -8.61
CA PRO A 320 -24.64 38.80 -9.72
C PRO A 320 -24.26 37.56 -10.58
N LEU A 321 -24.04 36.42 -9.94
CA LEU A 321 -23.66 35.19 -10.61
C LEU A 321 -24.90 34.37 -10.98
N LYS A 322 -24.88 33.80 -12.17
CA LYS A 322 -25.85 32.85 -12.69
C LYS A 322 -25.09 31.69 -13.33
N MET A 323 -25.78 30.62 -13.69
CA MET A 323 -25.16 29.49 -14.38
C MET A 323 -25.97 29.09 -15.61
N ARG A 324 -25.28 28.76 -16.70
CA ARG A 324 -25.87 28.09 -17.87
C ARG A 324 -25.41 26.65 -17.87
N VAL A 325 -26.34 25.75 -18.14
CA VAL A 325 -26.03 24.31 -18.20
C VAL A 325 -26.56 23.71 -19.49
N ALA A 326 -25.69 22.93 -20.15
CA ALA A 326 -26.09 22.12 -21.28
C ALA A 326 -25.66 20.66 -21.15
N ILE A 327 -26.51 19.75 -21.61
CA ILE A 327 -26.33 18.30 -21.52
C ILE A 327 -26.58 17.65 -22.88
N ALA A 328 -25.60 16.82 -23.31
CA ALA A 328 -25.75 15.99 -24.50
C ALA A 328 -25.34 14.54 -24.20
N THR A 329 -26.09 13.58 -24.76
CA THR A 329 -25.82 12.15 -24.57
C THR A 329 -25.50 11.51 -25.92
N GLY A 330 -24.44 10.70 -25.98
CA GLY A 330 -24.00 10.00 -27.17
C GLY A 330 -22.63 9.36 -27.00
N SER A 331 -22.03 8.92 -28.11
CA SER A 331 -20.71 8.31 -28.09
C SER A 331 -19.61 9.35 -27.87
N VAL A 332 -18.57 8.95 -27.10
CA VAL A 332 -17.37 9.73 -26.87
C VAL A 332 -16.13 8.85 -26.94
N VAL A 333 -14.97 9.45 -27.12
CA VAL A 333 -13.68 8.81 -26.89
C VAL A 333 -13.09 9.40 -25.64
N SER A 334 -12.77 8.57 -24.66
CA SER A 334 -12.06 8.95 -23.45
C SER A 334 -10.58 8.56 -23.56
N GLY A 335 -9.67 9.34 -23.02
CA GLY A 335 -8.26 8.99 -23.10
C GLY A 335 -7.34 9.97 -22.43
N VAL A 336 -6.02 9.70 -22.56
CA VAL A 336 -4.96 10.56 -22.05
C VAL A 336 -4.09 11.03 -23.19
N ILE A 337 -3.89 12.32 -23.29
CA ILE A 337 -2.98 12.96 -24.22
C ILE A 337 -1.87 13.68 -23.47
N GLY A 338 -0.65 13.58 -23.99
CA GLY A 338 0.53 14.26 -23.47
C GLY A 338 1.47 13.33 -22.71
N THR A 339 2.76 13.36 -23.07
CA THR A 339 3.81 12.54 -22.44
C THR A 339 4.43 13.22 -21.22
N LYS A 340 4.57 14.55 -21.26
CA LYS A 340 5.16 15.33 -20.14
C LYS A 340 4.13 15.71 -19.08
N VAL A 341 2.93 16.07 -19.51
CA VAL A 341 1.81 16.42 -18.63
C VAL A 341 0.61 15.65 -19.16
N PRO A 342 0.42 14.40 -18.71
CA PRO A 342 -0.71 13.60 -19.13
C PRO A 342 -2.02 14.23 -18.62
N ALA A 343 -2.94 14.51 -19.53
CA ALA A 343 -4.26 15.04 -19.21
C ALA A 343 -5.34 14.08 -19.70
N PHE A 344 -6.23 13.67 -18.80
CA PHE A 344 -7.44 12.93 -19.16
C PHE A 344 -8.45 13.87 -19.78
N ASP A 345 -9.02 13.48 -20.90
CA ASP A 345 -10.03 14.28 -21.59
C ASP A 345 -11.03 13.38 -22.37
N LEU A 346 -12.07 14.01 -22.88
CA LEU A 346 -13.10 13.40 -23.72
C LEU A 346 -13.17 14.11 -25.07
N TRP A 347 -13.34 13.33 -26.12
CA TRP A 347 -13.49 13.83 -27.49
C TRP A 347 -14.70 13.20 -28.16
N GLY A 348 -15.26 13.89 -29.13
CA GLY A 348 -16.38 13.40 -29.94
C GLY A 348 -17.42 14.47 -30.23
N GLU A 349 -18.36 14.15 -31.13
CA GLU A 349 -19.44 15.07 -31.50
C GLU A 349 -20.34 15.39 -30.31
N THR A 350 -20.53 14.45 -29.40
CA THR A 350 -21.34 14.64 -28.19
C THR A 350 -20.74 15.75 -27.29
N VAL A 351 -19.41 15.77 -27.13
CA VAL A 351 -18.70 16.80 -26.35
C VAL A 351 -18.85 18.16 -27.03
N ASN A 352 -18.65 18.22 -28.36
CA ASN A 352 -18.78 19.44 -29.13
C ASN A 352 -20.22 19.95 -29.12
N LEU A 353 -21.19 19.06 -29.18
CA LEU A 353 -22.62 19.40 -29.13
C LEU A 353 -23.01 19.99 -27.77
N ALA A 354 -22.55 19.37 -26.65
CA ALA A 354 -22.82 19.87 -25.30
C ALA A 354 -22.23 21.28 -25.12
N SER A 355 -20.98 21.50 -25.55
CA SER A 355 -20.30 22.81 -25.46
C SER A 355 -21.00 23.89 -26.28
N ARG A 356 -21.40 23.59 -27.56
CA ARG A 356 -22.12 24.54 -28.40
C ARG A 356 -23.51 24.86 -27.84
N LEU A 357 -24.18 23.84 -27.32
CA LEU A 357 -25.49 23.99 -26.70
C LEU A 357 -25.39 24.85 -25.44
N GLU A 358 -24.32 24.74 -24.64
CA GLU A 358 -24.06 25.60 -23.49
C GLU A 358 -23.93 27.06 -23.91
N SER A 359 -23.10 27.35 -24.93
CA SER A 359 -22.86 28.72 -25.41
C SER A 359 -24.10 29.45 -25.88
N GLU A 360 -25.10 28.74 -26.38
CA GLU A 360 -26.44 29.26 -26.77
C GLU A 360 -27.46 29.15 -25.61
N GLY A 361 -27.02 28.77 -24.40
CA GLY A 361 -27.86 28.56 -23.23
C GLY A 361 -28.49 29.85 -22.71
N ARG A 362 -29.65 29.74 -22.07
CA ARG A 362 -30.25 30.82 -21.30
C ARG A 362 -29.75 30.80 -19.86
N ASP A 363 -29.61 31.97 -19.27
CA ASP A 363 -29.19 32.12 -17.88
C ASP A 363 -30.12 31.36 -16.91
N ASN A 364 -29.55 30.72 -15.93
CA ASN A 364 -30.26 29.94 -14.90
C ASN A 364 -31.18 28.86 -15.47
N THR A 365 -30.79 28.24 -16.59
CA THR A 365 -31.56 27.15 -17.19
C THR A 365 -30.66 25.94 -17.48
N ILE A 366 -31.29 24.77 -17.45
CA ILE A 366 -30.69 23.52 -17.89
C ILE A 366 -31.26 23.17 -19.25
N GLN A 367 -30.41 23.12 -20.26
CA GLN A 367 -30.78 22.82 -21.62
C GLN A 367 -30.22 21.44 -22.01
N VAL A 368 -31.04 20.64 -22.67
CA VAL A 368 -30.64 19.28 -23.10
C VAL A 368 -30.78 19.12 -24.61
N ALA A 369 -29.87 18.37 -25.20
CA ALA A 369 -29.94 17.93 -26.57
C ALA A 369 -31.10 16.91 -26.77
N GLU A 370 -31.59 16.75 -28.00
CA GLU A 370 -32.65 15.82 -28.35
C GLU A 370 -32.35 14.38 -27.87
N THR A 371 -31.10 13.93 -28.00
CA THR A 371 -30.66 12.59 -27.54
C THR A 371 -30.81 12.39 -26.03
N THR A 372 -30.57 13.44 -25.23
CA THR A 372 -30.80 13.43 -23.79
C THR A 372 -32.28 13.53 -23.43
N TYR A 373 -33.01 14.35 -24.15
CA TYR A 373 -34.49 14.47 -23.97
C TYR A 373 -35.17 13.11 -24.10
N TRP A 374 -34.90 12.35 -25.15
CA TRP A 374 -35.53 11.04 -25.36
C TRP A 374 -35.28 10.05 -24.21
N ARG A 375 -34.16 10.17 -23.50
CA ARG A 375 -33.85 9.33 -22.34
C ARG A 375 -34.58 9.75 -21.08
N LEU A 376 -34.82 11.04 -20.91
CA LEU A 376 -35.31 11.62 -19.66
C LEU A 376 -36.77 12.11 -19.69
N GLN A 377 -37.40 12.17 -20.86
CA GLN A 377 -38.75 12.70 -21.02
C GLN A 377 -39.82 11.99 -20.19
N HIS A 378 -39.58 10.76 -19.77
CA HIS A 378 -40.53 10.00 -18.94
C HIS A 378 -40.44 10.39 -17.45
N LEU A 379 -39.34 10.99 -17.00
CA LEU A 379 -39.10 11.39 -15.60
C LEU A 379 -39.24 12.90 -15.39
N TYR A 380 -39.03 13.70 -16.45
CA TYR A 380 -38.94 15.16 -16.33
C TYR A 380 -39.83 15.84 -17.37
N GLU A 381 -40.27 17.06 -17.02
CA GLU A 381 -40.97 17.96 -17.91
C GLU A 381 -40.01 18.89 -18.63
N PHE A 382 -40.16 18.99 -19.94
CA PHE A 382 -39.30 19.81 -20.79
C PHE A 382 -40.15 20.73 -21.67
N GLU A 383 -39.66 21.94 -21.88
CA GLU A 383 -40.15 22.88 -22.88
C GLU A 383 -39.33 22.72 -24.17
N ASP A 384 -40.00 22.56 -25.29
CA ASP A 384 -39.34 22.51 -26.59
C ASP A 384 -38.83 23.92 -26.97
N ARG A 385 -37.52 24.06 -27.10
CA ARG A 385 -36.85 25.32 -27.53
C ARG A 385 -36.84 25.48 -29.06
N GLY A 386 -37.07 24.42 -29.79
CA GLY A 386 -36.97 24.36 -31.24
C GLY A 386 -35.58 23.90 -31.73
N GLU A 387 -35.40 24.00 -33.05
CA GLU A 387 -34.15 23.66 -33.72
C GLU A 387 -33.12 24.79 -33.59
N LEU A 388 -31.92 24.45 -33.14
CA LEU A 388 -30.76 25.34 -33.06
C LEU A 388 -29.77 24.95 -34.15
N GLU A 389 -29.26 25.93 -34.88
CA GLU A 389 -28.25 25.77 -35.90
C GLU A 389 -26.92 26.40 -35.43
N PHE A 390 -25.87 25.59 -35.32
CA PHE A 390 -24.55 26.00 -34.87
C PHE A 390 -23.61 26.27 -36.02
N LYS A 391 -22.54 27.01 -35.74
CA LYS A 391 -21.44 27.19 -36.71
C LYS A 391 -20.92 25.86 -37.24
N GLY A 392 -20.93 25.69 -38.57
CA GLY A 392 -20.55 24.44 -39.23
C GLY A 392 -21.74 23.58 -39.68
N GLY A 393 -22.98 24.10 -39.63
CA GLY A 393 -24.17 23.46 -40.18
C GLY A 393 -24.74 22.31 -39.32
N VAL A 394 -24.23 22.12 -38.11
CA VAL A 394 -24.78 21.14 -37.16
C VAL A 394 -26.11 21.69 -36.61
N LYS A 395 -27.16 20.88 -36.75
CA LYS A 395 -28.50 21.19 -36.24
C LYS A 395 -28.90 20.21 -35.16
N THR A 396 -29.51 20.69 -34.10
CA THR A 396 -30.13 19.84 -33.08
C THR A 396 -31.37 20.51 -32.49
N ARG A 397 -32.35 19.73 -32.12
CA ARG A 397 -33.46 20.20 -31.35
C ARG A 397 -33.06 20.26 -29.87
N ALA A 398 -33.38 21.34 -29.23
CA ALA A 398 -33.03 21.61 -27.84
C ALA A 398 -34.28 21.68 -26.96
N TYR A 399 -34.13 21.28 -25.71
CA TYR A 399 -35.23 21.27 -24.74
C TYR A 399 -34.74 21.90 -23.43
N ILE A 400 -35.60 22.69 -22.78
CA ILE A 400 -35.29 23.34 -21.49
C ILE A 400 -36.01 22.56 -20.38
N LEU A 401 -35.30 22.17 -19.34
CA LEU A 401 -35.87 21.51 -18.17
C LEU A 401 -36.80 22.46 -17.42
N LYS A 402 -38.03 22.00 -17.10
CA LYS A 402 -39.01 22.70 -16.28
C LYS A 402 -39.14 22.13 -14.88
N GLY A 403 -39.05 20.83 -14.72
CA GLY A 403 -39.15 20.17 -13.42
C GLY A 403 -39.26 18.66 -13.53
N ARG A 404 -39.41 18.01 -12.39
CA ARG A 404 -39.70 16.57 -12.32
C ARG A 404 -41.19 16.34 -12.58
N LYS A 405 -41.51 15.27 -13.30
CA LYS A 405 -42.90 14.80 -13.40
C LYS A 405 -43.36 14.20 -12.08
N LEU A 406 -44.52 14.58 -11.59
CA LEU A 406 -45.17 13.91 -10.48
C LEU A 406 -45.59 12.50 -10.94
N LEU A 407 -44.87 11.47 -10.50
CA LEU A 407 -45.32 10.10 -10.70
C LEU A 407 -46.53 9.85 -9.82
N ALA A 408 -47.57 9.22 -10.35
CA ALA A 408 -48.85 8.97 -9.69
C ALA A 408 -48.76 8.15 -8.37
N HIS A 409 -47.57 7.72 -7.97
CA HIS A 409 -47.33 7.02 -6.72
C HIS A 409 -47.04 7.94 -5.50
N ASP A 410 -46.83 9.24 -5.71
CA ASP A 410 -46.53 10.17 -4.61
C ASP A 410 -47.79 10.82 -3.99
N THR A 411 -48.97 10.41 -4.43
CA THR A 411 -50.24 11.03 -4.00
C THR A 411 -51.09 10.19 -3.02
N GLU A 412 -50.58 9.05 -2.50
CA GLU A 412 -51.24 8.40 -1.36
C GLU A 412 -50.63 8.87 -0.03
N PRO A 413 -51.34 9.69 0.78
CA PRO A 413 -50.97 9.89 2.17
C PRO A 413 -51.14 8.54 2.87
N ALA A 414 -50.09 8.04 3.48
CA ALA A 414 -50.14 6.84 4.32
C ALA A 414 -51.29 6.98 5.32
N GLN A 415 -52.41 6.26 5.11
CA GLN A 415 -53.40 6.05 6.13
C GLN A 415 -52.75 5.28 7.29
N VAL A 416 -52.48 5.99 8.35
CA VAL A 416 -52.05 5.40 9.63
C VAL A 416 -53.26 4.60 10.15
N GLU A 417 -53.34 3.31 9.84
CA GLU A 417 -54.24 2.39 10.54
C GLU A 417 -53.79 2.33 12.01
N THR A 418 -54.51 3.04 12.85
CA THR A 418 -54.49 2.89 14.30
C THR A 418 -55.02 1.51 14.67
N ARG A 419 -54.19 0.52 14.86
CA ARG A 419 -54.55 -0.75 15.49
C ARG A 419 -54.98 -0.47 16.93
N PRO A 420 -56.16 -0.95 17.39
CA PRO A 420 -56.54 -0.83 18.78
C PRO A 420 -55.63 -1.73 19.64
N GLN A 421 -55.10 -1.16 20.74
CA GLN A 421 -54.32 -1.90 21.75
C GLN A 421 -55.21 -2.96 22.42
N PRO A 422 -54.73 -4.17 22.66
CA PRO A 422 -55.46 -5.16 23.44
C PRO A 422 -55.47 -4.77 24.92
N MET A 423 -56.67 -4.72 25.50
CA MET A 423 -56.89 -4.55 26.95
C MET A 423 -56.21 -5.68 27.71
N LEU A 424 -55.32 -5.32 28.64
CA LEU A 424 -54.79 -6.23 29.66
C LEU A 424 -55.94 -6.60 30.62
N ARG A 425 -56.36 -7.86 30.62
CA ARG A 425 -57.19 -8.44 31.69
C ARG A 425 -56.31 -8.71 32.90
N THR A 426 -56.60 -7.99 33.96
CA THR A 426 -56.22 -8.37 35.32
C THR A 426 -56.91 -9.65 35.71
N VAL A 427 -56.15 -10.67 36.09
CA VAL A 427 -56.68 -11.87 36.81
C VAL A 427 -56.19 -11.77 38.24
N GLU A 428 -57.15 -11.89 39.16
CA GLU A 428 -57.03 -12.05 40.61
C GLU A 428 -56.15 -13.24 41.00
#